data_30ec42812f205e9a3ef53bec017c3428
#
_entry.id   30ec42812f205e9a3ef53bec017c3428
#
_cell.length_a   1.000
_cell.length_b   1.000
_cell.length_c   1.000
_cell.angle_alpha   90.00
_cell.angle_beta   90.00
_cell.angle_gamma   90.00
#
_symmetry.space_group_name_H-M   'P 1'
#
loop_
_entity.id
_entity.type
_entity.pdbx_description
1 polymer ?
#
loop_
_entity_poly.entity_id
_entity_poly.type
_entity_poly.pdbx_seq_one_letter_code
_entity_poly.pdbx_strand_id
1 'polypeptide(L)'
;MNTTVDEGEALAEALRDVDTESVDVLVAPPFTHIDRVARALEGTEVFLGAQNVSEDTYGAHTGEIAAEMLADLSVDYVIVGHSECRGRGEEDATVAKKAVRALEVGLLPIICFGESEEVYGSAERVDFLKKQVKASPTDMKDLDKITLAYEPIWAIGTGKTADATDADEVIGSVRASLDPAIRGKVRILYGGSVKSSNVAGFVAKENIDGVLVGGASLKADEFKAIVREATHG
;
A
#
# COMPACT_ATOMS: atom_id res chain seq x y z
N MET A 1 9.60 -3.61 9.84
CA MET A 1 9.97 -4.78 10.68
C MET A 1 9.52 -4.49 12.11
N ASN A 2 8.37 -5.05 12.48
CA ASN A 2 7.79 -4.86 13.81
C ASN A 2 7.16 -6.17 14.24
N THR A 3 6.96 -6.34 15.54
CA THR A 3 6.31 -7.45 16.22
C THR A 3 7.08 -8.79 16.16
N THR A 4 6.91 -9.60 17.16
CA THR A 4 7.12 -11.04 17.13
C THR A 4 5.89 -11.72 16.51
N VAL A 5 5.97 -13.02 16.23
CA VAL A 5 4.84 -13.77 15.64
C VAL A 5 3.61 -13.74 16.56
N ASP A 6 3.80 -13.93 17.86
CA ASP A 6 2.70 -13.92 18.85
C ASP A 6 2.08 -12.53 19.02
N GLU A 7 2.89 -11.46 18.98
CA GLU A 7 2.36 -10.08 18.99
C GLU A 7 1.59 -9.76 17.72
N GLY A 8 2.05 -10.25 16.56
CA GLY A 8 1.37 -10.06 15.27
C GLY A 8 0.03 -10.81 15.22
N GLU A 9 -0.02 -12.04 15.75
CA GLU A 9 -1.25 -12.81 15.89
C GLU A 9 -2.25 -12.11 16.82
N ALA A 10 -1.81 -11.69 18.00
CA ALA A 10 -2.66 -10.97 18.96
C ALA A 10 -3.19 -9.64 18.38
N LEU A 11 -2.39 -8.93 17.58
CA LEU A 11 -2.82 -7.72 16.90
C LEU A 11 -3.91 -8.04 15.85
N ALA A 12 -3.74 -9.12 15.08
CA ALA A 12 -4.72 -9.56 14.10
C ALA A 12 -6.03 -10.00 14.76
N GLU A 13 -5.96 -10.78 15.84
CA GLU A 13 -7.13 -11.17 16.64
C GLU A 13 -7.90 -9.95 17.16
N ALA A 14 -7.19 -8.91 17.60
CA ALA A 14 -7.81 -7.68 18.06
C ALA A 14 -8.52 -6.89 16.94
N LEU A 15 -8.26 -7.19 15.66
CA LEU A 15 -8.89 -6.53 14.51
C LEU A 15 -10.09 -7.32 13.93
N ARG A 16 -10.45 -8.48 14.49
CA ARG A 16 -11.53 -9.33 13.96
C ARG A 16 -12.90 -8.67 13.92
N ASP A 17 -13.14 -7.67 14.76
CA ASP A 17 -14.39 -6.91 14.88
C ASP A 17 -14.30 -5.51 14.23
N VAL A 18 -13.28 -5.26 13.41
CA VAL A 18 -13.17 -4.00 12.69
C VAL A 18 -14.30 -3.88 11.68
N ASP A 19 -14.82 -2.65 11.51
CA ASP A 19 -15.89 -2.38 10.55
C ASP A 19 -15.36 -2.50 9.11
N THR A 20 -15.91 -3.43 8.35
CA THR A 20 -15.60 -3.69 6.94
C THR A 20 -16.79 -3.47 6.01
N GLU A 21 -17.94 -2.98 6.52
CA GLU A 21 -19.16 -2.79 5.71
C GLU A 21 -19.00 -1.61 4.72
N SER A 22 -18.26 -0.58 5.13
CA SER A 22 -18.13 0.67 4.36
C SER A 22 -16.75 0.90 3.79
N VAL A 23 -15.74 0.09 4.18
CA VAL A 23 -14.35 0.26 3.77
C VAL A 23 -13.64 -1.08 3.71
N ASP A 24 -12.83 -1.30 2.68
CA ASP A 24 -11.94 -2.44 2.60
C ASP A 24 -10.79 -2.28 3.61
N VAL A 25 -10.60 -3.25 4.49
CA VAL A 25 -9.54 -3.26 5.50
C VAL A 25 -8.53 -4.35 5.15
N LEU A 26 -7.27 -3.96 5.08
CA LEU A 26 -6.14 -4.84 4.77
C LEU A 26 -5.08 -4.79 5.87
N VAL A 27 -4.53 -5.94 6.24
CA VAL A 27 -3.33 -6.02 7.08
C VAL A 27 -2.19 -6.70 6.33
N ALA A 28 -0.98 -6.13 6.39
CA ALA A 28 0.21 -6.66 5.73
C ALA A 28 1.30 -6.95 6.77
N PRO A 29 1.31 -8.14 7.39
CA PRO A 29 2.30 -8.54 8.38
C PRO A 29 3.67 -8.87 7.72
N PRO A 30 4.77 -8.96 8.50
CA PRO A 30 6.01 -9.54 8.05
C PRO A 30 5.81 -10.97 7.52
N PHE A 31 6.63 -11.42 6.58
CA PHE A 31 6.52 -12.77 5.96
C PHE A 31 6.42 -13.90 6.97
N THR A 32 7.20 -13.82 8.06
CA THR A 32 7.24 -14.81 9.14
C THR A 32 5.94 -14.95 9.93
N HIS A 33 4.99 -14.03 9.76
CA HIS A 33 3.74 -13.97 10.51
C HIS A 33 2.52 -14.35 9.66
N ILE A 34 2.65 -14.38 8.32
CA ILE A 34 1.53 -14.49 7.39
C ILE A 34 0.61 -15.67 7.72
N ASP A 35 1.15 -16.89 7.89
CA ASP A 35 0.34 -18.08 8.20
C ASP A 35 -0.45 -17.94 9.52
N ARG A 36 0.18 -17.37 10.56
CA ARG A 36 -0.48 -17.17 11.87
C ARG A 36 -1.55 -16.08 11.80
N VAL A 37 -1.25 -14.97 11.11
CA VAL A 37 -2.20 -13.87 10.91
C VAL A 37 -3.37 -14.31 10.03
N ALA A 38 -3.14 -15.09 8.98
CA ALA A 38 -4.19 -15.67 8.14
C ALA A 38 -5.20 -16.45 8.99
N ARG A 39 -4.71 -17.37 9.86
CA ARG A 39 -5.57 -18.14 10.76
C ARG A 39 -6.30 -17.27 11.78
N ALA A 40 -5.65 -16.25 12.33
CA ALA A 40 -6.27 -15.32 13.27
C ALA A 40 -7.42 -14.52 12.64
N LEU A 41 -7.36 -14.26 11.32
CA LEU A 41 -8.38 -13.53 10.56
C LEU A 41 -9.41 -14.43 9.88
N GLU A 42 -9.30 -15.75 9.99
CA GLU A 42 -10.25 -16.69 9.37
C GLU A 42 -11.70 -16.38 9.75
N GLY A 43 -12.56 -16.26 8.73
CA GLY A 43 -13.98 -15.93 8.90
C GLY A 43 -14.27 -14.43 9.12
N THR A 44 -13.31 -13.56 8.87
CA THR A 44 -13.51 -12.09 8.77
C THR A 44 -13.41 -11.64 7.31
N GLU A 45 -13.84 -10.41 7.04
CA GLU A 45 -13.69 -9.75 5.72
C GLU A 45 -12.41 -8.90 5.64
N VAL A 46 -11.47 -9.05 6.57
CA VAL A 46 -10.18 -8.35 6.56
C VAL A 46 -9.25 -9.04 5.57
N PHE A 47 -8.77 -8.31 4.56
CA PHE A 47 -7.83 -8.81 3.58
C PHE A 47 -6.43 -9.04 4.17
N LEU A 48 -5.75 -10.04 3.66
CA LEU A 48 -4.37 -10.36 4.01
C LEU A 48 -3.42 -9.84 2.94
N GLY A 49 -2.37 -9.11 3.36
CA GLY A 49 -1.32 -8.60 2.48
C GLY A 49 0.07 -9.11 2.83
N ALA A 50 0.99 -8.94 1.90
CA ALA A 50 2.43 -9.11 2.13
C ALA A 50 3.15 -7.77 1.93
N GLN A 51 4.27 -7.57 2.65
CA GLN A 51 5.03 -6.31 2.63
C GLN A 51 5.98 -6.20 1.43
N ASN A 52 6.22 -7.27 0.69
CA ASN A 52 7.05 -7.33 -0.51
C ASN A 52 6.86 -8.68 -1.23
N VAL A 53 7.49 -8.83 -2.40
CA VAL A 53 7.58 -10.06 -3.19
C VAL A 53 8.84 -10.03 -4.04
N SER A 54 9.35 -11.16 -4.50
CA SER A 54 10.42 -11.24 -5.50
C SER A 54 9.92 -10.89 -6.90
N GLU A 55 10.80 -10.35 -7.75
CA GLU A 55 10.56 -10.20 -9.18
C GLU A 55 10.73 -11.53 -9.94
N ASP A 56 11.33 -12.53 -9.29
CA ASP A 56 11.66 -13.82 -9.88
C ASP A 56 10.64 -14.90 -9.52
N THR A 57 10.61 -15.96 -10.34
CA THR A 57 9.88 -17.18 -10.07
C THR A 57 10.68 -18.09 -9.11
N TYR A 58 10.17 -19.31 -8.86
CA TYR A 58 10.95 -20.32 -8.14
C TYR A 58 12.36 -20.47 -8.69
N GLY A 59 13.34 -20.60 -7.80
CA GLY A 59 14.73 -20.79 -8.22
C GLY A 59 15.75 -20.58 -7.11
N ALA A 60 16.99 -20.35 -7.51
CA ALA A 60 18.13 -20.17 -6.61
C ALA A 60 18.26 -18.70 -6.16
N HIS A 61 17.24 -18.21 -5.47
CA HIS A 61 17.11 -16.83 -4.96
C HIS A 61 17.05 -16.85 -3.43
N THR A 62 18.14 -17.24 -2.79
CA THR A 62 18.20 -17.43 -1.33
C THR A 62 17.75 -16.21 -0.57
N GLY A 63 16.69 -16.36 0.24
CA GLY A 63 16.12 -15.31 1.07
C GLY A 63 14.95 -14.55 0.41
N GLU A 64 14.69 -14.75 -0.88
CA GLU A 64 13.56 -14.15 -1.58
C GLU A 64 12.25 -14.94 -1.36
N ILE A 65 11.14 -14.27 -1.51
CA ILE A 65 9.79 -14.84 -1.41
C ILE A 65 9.12 -14.72 -2.77
N ALA A 66 8.88 -15.85 -3.42
CA ALA A 66 8.16 -15.91 -4.70
C ALA A 66 6.66 -15.59 -4.53
N ALA A 67 6.04 -15.03 -5.56
CA ALA A 67 4.62 -14.69 -5.53
C ALA A 67 3.72 -15.93 -5.31
N GLU A 68 4.10 -17.06 -5.84
CA GLU A 68 3.43 -18.37 -5.67
C GLU A 68 3.39 -18.81 -4.19
N MET A 69 4.45 -18.50 -3.41
CA MET A 69 4.49 -18.83 -1.98
C MET A 69 3.47 -18.00 -1.18
N LEU A 70 3.24 -16.75 -1.59
CA LEU A 70 2.25 -15.87 -0.99
C LEU A 70 0.82 -16.30 -1.36
N ALA A 71 0.61 -16.68 -2.62
CA ALA A 71 -0.67 -17.21 -3.10
C ALA A 71 -1.07 -18.51 -2.38
N ASP A 72 -0.11 -19.40 -2.10
CA ASP A 72 -0.33 -20.65 -1.33
C ASP A 72 -0.78 -20.36 0.12
N LEU A 73 -0.38 -19.22 0.68
CA LEU A 73 -0.81 -18.75 1.99
C LEU A 73 -2.11 -17.92 1.96
N SER A 74 -2.82 -17.90 0.82
CA SER A 74 -4.05 -17.13 0.63
C SER A 74 -3.88 -15.62 0.88
N VAL A 75 -2.73 -15.08 0.51
CA VAL A 75 -2.50 -13.64 0.51
C VAL A 75 -3.29 -13.01 -0.63
N ASP A 76 -4.02 -11.91 -0.36
CA ASP A 76 -4.81 -11.18 -1.35
C ASP A 76 -4.00 -10.08 -2.05
N TYR A 77 -3.23 -9.33 -1.27
CA TYR A 77 -2.51 -8.14 -1.72
C TYR A 77 -1.01 -8.22 -1.46
N VAL A 78 -0.23 -7.47 -2.23
CA VAL A 78 1.20 -7.29 -1.96
C VAL A 78 1.65 -5.86 -2.19
N ILE A 79 2.38 -5.30 -1.22
CA ILE A 79 3.01 -3.99 -1.33
C ILE A 79 4.31 -4.13 -2.13
N VAL A 80 4.49 -3.32 -3.17
CA VAL A 80 5.72 -3.27 -3.98
C VAL A 80 6.19 -1.84 -4.15
N GLY A 81 7.49 -1.63 -4.24
CA GLY A 81 8.08 -0.30 -4.43
C GLY A 81 7.94 0.63 -3.23
N HIS A 82 7.69 0.11 -2.02
CA HIS A 82 7.63 0.93 -0.80
C HIS A 82 8.90 1.78 -0.65
N SER A 83 8.76 3.01 -0.15
CA SER A 83 9.86 3.97 -0.01
C SER A 83 11.10 3.39 0.70
N GLU A 84 10.91 2.52 1.72
CA GLU A 84 12.01 1.82 2.38
C GLU A 84 12.74 0.82 1.46
N CYS A 85 12.04 0.19 0.52
CA CYS A 85 12.66 -0.71 -0.47
C CYS A 85 13.41 0.10 -1.53
N ARG A 86 12.80 1.18 -2.04
CA ARG A 86 13.45 2.12 -2.96
C ARG A 86 14.69 2.76 -2.34
N GLY A 87 14.64 3.12 -1.04
CA GLY A 87 15.80 3.62 -0.29
C GLY A 87 16.97 2.61 -0.17
N ARG A 88 16.71 1.32 -0.40
CA ARG A 88 17.74 0.25 -0.48
C ARG A 88 18.17 -0.09 -1.90
N GLY A 89 17.72 0.70 -2.89
CA GLY A 89 18.13 0.54 -4.28
C GLY A 89 17.11 -0.16 -5.19
N GLU A 90 15.86 -0.36 -4.74
CA GLU A 90 14.82 -0.91 -5.62
C GLU A 90 14.41 0.13 -6.67
N GLU A 91 14.60 -0.23 -7.93
CA GLU A 91 14.34 0.63 -9.10
C GLU A 91 12.91 0.41 -9.64
N ASP A 92 12.39 1.39 -10.41
CA ASP A 92 11.06 1.31 -11.04
C ASP A 92 10.88 0.05 -11.90
N ALA A 93 11.93 -0.39 -12.59
CA ALA A 93 11.90 -1.60 -13.42
C ALA A 93 11.67 -2.88 -12.58
N THR A 94 12.30 -2.97 -11.39
CA THR A 94 12.10 -4.07 -10.44
C THR A 94 10.69 -4.02 -9.86
N VAL A 95 10.21 -2.84 -9.48
CA VAL A 95 8.83 -2.65 -8.98
C VAL A 95 7.81 -3.11 -10.02
N ALA A 96 8.00 -2.73 -11.29
CA ALA A 96 7.13 -3.16 -12.38
C ALA A 96 7.09 -4.68 -12.53
N LYS A 97 8.25 -5.36 -12.51
CA LYS A 97 8.31 -6.83 -12.58
C LYS A 97 7.62 -7.50 -11.38
N LYS A 98 7.83 -6.99 -10.17
CA LYS A 98 7.16 -7.48 -8.95
C LYS A 98 5.64 -7.39 -9.07
N ALA A 99 5.12 -6.27 -9.57
CA ALA A 99 3.69 -6.09 -9.79
C ALA A 99 3.14 -7.07 -10.84
N VAL A 100 3.89 -7.31 -11.94
CA VAL A 100 3.54 -8.32 -12.95
C VAL A 100 3.50 -9.71 -12.32
N ARG A 101 4.53 -10.09 -11.56
CA ARG A 101 4.59 -11.41 -10.88
C ARG A 101 3.42 -11.60 -9.93
N ALA A 102 3.04 -10.58 -9.17
CA ALA A 102 1.88 -10.62 -8.30
C ALA A 102 0.59 -10.91 -9.09
N LEU A 103 0.34 -10.15 -10.16
CA LEU A 103 -0.85 -10.31 -11.00
C LEU A 103 -0.93 -11.67 -11.69
N GLU A 104 0.20 -12.25 -12.12
CA GLU A 104 0.25 -13.57 -12.76
C GLU A 104 -0.26 -14.71 -11.88
N VAL A 105 -0.14 -14.57 -10.55
CA VAL A 105 -0.63 -15.56 -9.56
C VAL A 105 -1.92 -15.14 -8.87
N GLY A 106 -2.51 -14.01 -9.27
CA GLY A 106 -3.79 -13.54 -8.75
C GLY A 106 -3.69 -12.63 -7.51
N LEU A 107 -2.50 -12.24 -7.09
CA LEU A 107 -2.30 -11.22 -6.04
C LEU A 107 -2.57 -9.82 -6.58
N LEU A 108 -3.11 -8.94 -5.74
CA LEU A 108 -3.41 -7.56 -6.08
C LEU A 108 -2.27 -6.63 -5.62
N PRO A 109 -1.46 -6.04 -6.53
CA PRO A 109 -0.35 -5.20 -6.12
C PRO A 109 -0.81 -3.83 -5.64
N ILE A 110 -0.21 -3.38 -4.51
CA ILE A 110 -0.23 -1.99 -4.05
C ILE A 110 1.13 -1.40 -4.41
N ILE A 111 1.15 -0.57 -5.47
CA ILE A 111 2.37 0.00 -6.02
C ILE A 111 2.64 1.35 -5.38
N CYS A 112 3.69 1.44 -4.59
CA CYS A 112 4.10 2.68 -3.93
C CYS A 112 4.91 3.56 -4.88
N PHE A 113 4.61 4.85 -4.86
CA PHE A 113 5.34 5.89 -5.56
C PHE A 113 5.43 7.14 -4.67
N GLY A 114 6.47 7.94 -4.86
CA GLY A 114 6.64 9.12 -4.03
C GLY A 114 7.96 9.83 -4.29
N GLU A 115 8.10 11.04 -3.78
CA GLU A 115 9.24 11.90 -3.98
C GLU A 115 10.00 12.20 -2.68
N SER A 116 11.30 12.44 -2.84
CA SER A 116 12.18 12.96 -1.79
C SER A 116 11.91 14.43 -1.48
N GLU A 117 12.47 14.95 -0.38
CA GLU A 117 12.40 16.38 -0.02
C GLU A 117 12.99 17.28 -1.11
N GLU A 118 14.03 16.83 -1.81
CA GLU A 118 14.64 17.57 -2.91
C GLU A 118 13.68 17.73 -4.09
N VAL A 119 13.02 16.65 -4.48
CA VAL A 119 12.03 16.66 -5.58
C VAL A 119 10.76 17.40 -5.18
N TYR A 120 10.30 17.28 -3.93
CA TYR A 120 9.14 18.00 -3.41
C TYR A 120 9.24 19.50 -3.63
N GLY A 121 10.41 20.10 -3.39
CA GLY A 121 10.66 21.54 -3.58
C GLY A 121 10.88 21.96 -5.04
N SER A 122 10.86 21.04 -6.00
CA SER A 122 11.19 21.33 -7.40
C SER A 122 9.94 21.52 -8.29
N ALA A 123 10.11 22.22 -9.42
CA ALA A 123 9.08 22.32 -10.45
C ALA A 123 8.82 20.97 -11.18
N GLU A 124 9.70 20.00 -11.04
CA GLU A 124 9.64 18.70 -11.70
C GLU A 124 8.84 17.64 -10.89
N ARG A 125 8.38 17.98 -9.68
CA ARG A 125 7.70 17.06 -8.75
C ARG A 125 6.63 16.21 -9.43
N VAL A 126 5.70 16.84 -10.08
CA VAL A 126 4.55 16.15 -10.71
C VAL A 126 4.98 15.25 -11.86
N ASP A 127 5.92 15.70 -12.68
CA ASP A 127 6.43 14.92 -13.80
C ASP A 127 7.26 13.72 -13.33
N PHE A 128 8.02 13.88 -12.25
CA PHE A 128 8.74 12.79 -11.59
C PHE A 128 7.78 11.69 -11.13
N LEU A 129 6.72 12.06 -10.40
CA LEU A 129 5.72 11.11 -9.90
C LEU A 129 4.95 10.41 -11.04
N LYS A 130 4.55 11.16 -12.07
CA LYS A 130 3.94 10.59 -13.27
C LYS A 130 4.85 9.57 -13.97
N LYS A 131 6.16 9.84 -14.02
CA LYS A 131 7.15 8.94 -14.60
C LYS A 131 7.26 7.64 -13.81
N GLN A 132 7.29 7.71 -12.47
CA GLN A 132 7.29 6.51 -11.62
C GLN A 132 6.05 5.65 -11.87
N VAL A 133 4.87 6.26 -11.87
CA VAL A 133 3.61 5.53 -12.08
C VAL A 133 3.53 4.96 -13.50
N LYS A 134 4.01 5.68 -14.52
CA LYS A 134 4.05 5.20 -15.89
C LYS A 134 5.02 4.03 -16.09
N ALA A 135 6.03 3.89 -15.27
CA ALA A 135 6.93 2.73 -15.26
C ALA A 135 6.25 1.47 -14.71
N SER A 136 5.11 1.61 -14.01
CA SER A 136 4.30 0.48 -13.56
C SER A 136 3.66 -0.24 -14.75
N PRO A 137 3.26 -1.53 -14.61
CA PRO A 137 2.74 -2.34 -15.73
C PRO A 137 1.37 -1.82 -16.20
N THR A 138 1.36 -0.73 -16.98
CA THR A 138 0.14 -0.07 -17.45
C THR A 138 -0.44 -0.68 -18.74
N ASP A 139 0.24 -1.66 -19.34
CA ASP A 139 -0.17 -2.33 -20.60
C ASP A 139 -0.93 -3.65 -20.36
N MET A 140 -1.22 -4.00 -19.10
CA MET A 140 -1.87 -5.26 -18.76
C MET A 140 -3.41 -5.16 -18.79
N LYS A 141 -4.07 -6.26 -19.10
CA LYS A 141 -5.55 -6.37 -19.13
C LYS A 141 -6.22 -6.23 -17.76
N ASP A 142 -5.40 -6.25 -16.67
CA ASP A 142 -5.85 -6.30 -15.27
C ASP A 142 -5.52 -5.02 -14.49
N LEU A 143 -5.50 -3.87 -15.18
CA LEU A 143 -5.17 -2.58 -14.54
C LEU A 143 -6.17 -2.13 -13.46
N ASP A 144 -7.39 -2.63 -13.51
CA ASP A 144 -8.40 -2.45 -12.47
C ASP A 144 -8.11 -3.24 -11.18
N LYS A 145 -7.10 -4.11 -11.21
CA LYS A 145 -6.61 -4.87 -10.05
C LYS A 145 -5.43 -4.20 -9.33
N ILE A 146 -4.94 -3.07 -9.85
CA ILE A 146 -3.82 -2.35 -9.26
C ILE A 146 -4.34 -1.27 -8.32
N THR A 147 -3.72 -1.16 -7.15
CA THR A 147 -3.85 -0.02 -6.26
C THR A 147 -2.52 0.76 -6.26
N LEU A 148 -2.58 2.07 -6.30
CA LEU A 148 -1.42 2.94 -6.16
C LEU A 148 -1.38 3.48 -4.73
N ALA A 149 -0.18 3.77 -4.20
CA ALA A 149 -0.02 4.41 -2.89
C ALA A 149 1.00 5.55 -3.00
N TYR A 150 0.54 6.76 -2.80
CA TYR A 150 1.39 7.94 -2.80
C TYR A 150 2.09 8.10 -1.45
N GLU A 151 3.39 8.07 -1.44
CA GLU A 151 4.25 8.23 -0.28
C GLU A 151 5.03 9.54 -0.35
N PRO A 152 4.62 10.62 0.35
CA PRO A 152 5.47 11.81 0.51
C PRO A 152 6.68 11.46 1.39
N ILE A 153 7.77 10.95 0.78
CA ILE A 153 8.94 10.36 1.49
C ILE A 153 9.53 11.36 2.50
N TRP A 154 9.52 12.64 2.15
CA TRP A 154 9.97 13.75 3.01
C TRP A 154 9.16 13.90 4.31
N ALA A 155 7.95 13.34 4.36
CA ALA A 155 7.07 13.39 5.55
C ALA A 155 7.06 12.07 6.34
N ILE A 156 7.56 10.95 5.76
CA ILE A 156 7.51 9.64 6.41
C ILE A 156 8.56 9.57 7.53
N GLY A 157 8.11 9.24 8.76
CA GLY A 157 9.01 9.09 9.91
C GLY A 157 9.64 10.37 10.45
N THR A 158 9.37 11.53 9.85
CA THR A 158 9.94 12.83 10.25
C THR A 158 9.09 13.60 11.27
N GLY A 159 7.87 13.15 11.51
CA GLY A 159 6.86 13.88 12.29
C GLY A 159 6.18 15.02 11.50
N LYS A 160 6.62 15.31 10.27
CA LYS A 160 5.89 16.18 9.34
C LYS A 160 4.67 15.43 8.81
N THR A 161 3.59 16.13 8.55
CA THR A 161 2.41 15.59 7.85
C THR A 161 2.22 16.42 6.58
N ALA A 162 2.04 15.77 5.45
CA ALA A 162 1.69 16.49 4.23
C ALA A 162 0.30 17.15 4.40
N ASP A 163 0.11 18.30 3.82
CA ASP A 163 -1.21 18.93 3.75
C ASP A 163 -2.13 18.07 2.87
N ALA A 164 -3.37 17.83 3.32
CA ALA A 164 -4.31 16.98 2.60
C ALA A 164 -4.71 17.57 1.24
N THR A 165 -4.69 18.88 1.09
CA THR A 165 -4.97 19.55 -0.19
C THR A 165 -3.81 19.38 -1.17
N ASP A 166 -2.55 19.55 -0.70
CA ASP A 166 -1.36 19.28 -1.52
C ASP A 166 -1.31 17.80 -1.98
N ALA A 167 -1.62 16.88 -1.08
CA ALA A 167 -1.69 15.45 -1.42
C ALA A 167 -2.77 15.17 -2.47
N ASP A 168 -3.96 15.76 -2.33
CA ASP A 168 -5.07 15.63 -3.27
C ASP A 168 -4.72 16.18 -4.66
N GLU A 169 -4.11 17.37 -4.74
CA GLU A 169 -3.68 17.98 -6.00
C GLU A 169 -2.65 17.13 -6.73
N VAL A 170 -1.67 16.60 -6.02
CA VAL A 170 -0.64 15.72 -6.59
C VAL A 170 -1.24 14.40 -7.06
N ILE A 171 -2.04 13.74 -6.22
CA ILE A 171 -2.72 12.49 -6.57
C ILE A 171 -3.66 12.71 -7.76
N GLY A 172 -4.41 13.79 -7.79
CA GLY A 172 -5.28 14.17 -8.92
C GLY A 172 -4.49 14.37 -10.23
N SER A 173 -3.31 14.99 -10.15
CA SER A 173 -2.41 15.15 -11.30
C SER A 173 -1.88 13.81 -11.83
N VAL A 174 -1.55 12.87 -10.92
CA VAL A 174 -1.13 11.51 -11.28
C VAL A 174 -2.31 10.74 -11.88
N ARG A 175 -3.48 10.74 -11.22
CA ARG A 175 -4.71 10.12 -11.70
C ARG A 175 -5.07 10.60 -13.11
N ALA A 176 -4.98 11.91 -13.37
CA ALA A 176 -5.25 12.50 -14.69
C ALA A 176 -4.30 12.00 -15.78
N SER A 177 -3.10 11.52 -15.44
CA SER A 177 -2.12 10.96 -16.37
C SER A 177 -2.35 9.49 -16.72
N LEU A 178 -3.19 8.78 -15.97
CA LEU A 178 -3.55 7.39 -16.26
C LEU A 178 -4.42 7.30 -17.53
N ASP A 179 -4.40 6.13 -18.16
CA ASP A 179 -5.28 5.84 -19.28
C ASP A 179 -6.75 6.12 -18.90
N PRO A 180 -7.51 6.85 -19.72
CA PRO A 180 -8.93 7.14 -19.45
C PRO A 180 -9.79 5.90 -19.17
N ALA A 181 -9.46 4.73 -19.73
CA ALA A 181 -10.19 3.48 -19.52
C ALA A 181 -10.07 2.91 -18.10
N ILE A 182 -9.00 3.27 -17.38
CA ILE A 182 -8.70 2.75 -16.04
C ILE A 182 -8.72 3.82 -14.94
N ARG A 183 -8.58 5.08 -15.31
CA ARG A 183 -8.46 6.23 -14.40
C ARG A 183 -9.49 6.22 -13.26
N GLY A 184 -10.73 5.88 -13.55
CA GLY A 184 -11.83 5.82 -12.58
C GLY A 184 -11.93 4.50 -11.81
N LYS A 185 -11.05 3.52 -12.10
CA LYS A 185 -11.07 2.19 -11.45
C LYS A 185 -9.89 1.99 -10.51
N VAL A 186 -8.76 2.65 -10.79
CA VAL A 186 -7.54 2.54 -9.98
C VAL A 186 -7.73 3.33 -8.70
N ARG A 187 -7.63 2.65 -7.55
CA ARG A 187 -7.58 3.29 -6.24
C ARG A 187 -6.20 3.92 -6.02
N ILE A 188 -6.17 5.12 -5.46
CA ILE A 188 -4.93 5.78 -5.06
C ILE A 188 -4.99 6.13 -3.58
N LEU A 189 -4.14 5.50 -2.79
CA LEU A 189 -4.04 5.68 -1.36
C LEU A 189 -3.05 6.78 -1.00
N TYR A 190 -3.27 7.44 0.14
CA TYR A 190 -2.27 8.29 0.76
C TYR A 190 -1.44 7.47 1.77
N GLY A 191 -0.13 7.41 1.59
CA GLY A 191 0.84 6.62 2.37
C GLY A 191 1.77 7.44 3.27
N GLY A 192 1.39 8.66 3.65
CA GLY A 192 2.15 9.48 4.61
C GLY A 192 1.78 9.20 6.06
N SER A 193 2.04 10.16 6.94
CA SER A 193 1.72 10.06 8.38
C SER A 193 0.21 10.14 8.62
N VAL A 194 -0.41 9.00 8.89
CA VAL A 194 -1.85 8.86 9.17
C VAL A 194 -2.08 8.50 10.64
N LYS A 195 -3.10 9.13 11.25
CA LYS A 195 -3.63 8.86 12.59
C LYS A 195 -5.15 9.01 12.56
N SER A 196 -5.84 8.51 13.58
CA SER A 196 -7.28 8.71 13.76
C SER A 196 -7.69 10.19 13.75
N SER A 197 -6.82 11.08 14.24
CA SER A 197 -7.07 12.52 14.31
C SER A 197 -6.97 13.27 12.97
N ASN A 198 -6.44 12.66 11.90
CA ASN A 198 -6.24 13.35 10.61
C ASN A 198 -6.77 12.57 9.39
N VAL A 199 -7.10 11.29 9.53
CA VAL A 199 -7.52 10.44 8.40
C VAL A 199 -8.75 10.98 7.67
N ALA A 200 -9.76 11.46 8.39
CA ALA A 200 -10.97 12.04 7.81
C ALA A 200 -10.67 13.20 6.84
N GLY A 201 -9.64 14.02 7.13
CA GLY A 201 -9.22 15.11 6.26
C GLY A 201 -8.59 14.66 4.94
N PHE A 202 -8.02 13.44 4.89
CA PHE A 202 -7.49 12.84 3.67
C PHE A 202 -8.58 12.15 2.86
N VAL A 203 -9.38 11.28 3.48
CA VAL A 203 -10.41 10.50 2.76
C VAL A 203 -11.60 11.34 2.30
N ALA A 204 -11.80 12.54 2.85
CA ALA A 204 -12.76 13.51 2.33
C ALA A 204 -12.32 14.18 1.01
N LYS A 205 -11.10 13.92 0.52
CA LYS A 205 -10.57 14.50 -0.73
C LYS A 205 -10.98 13.66 -1.94
N GLU A 206 -11.28 14.33 -3.04
CA GLU A 206 -11.83 13.73 -4.27
C GLU A 206 -10.93 12.66 -4.89
N ASN A 207 -9.60 12.84 -4.80
CA ASN A 207 -8.65 11.97 -5.49
C ASN A 207 -8.03 10.90 -4.57
N ILE A 208 -8.34 10.91 -3.26
CA ILE A 208 -7.77 9.99 -2.26
C ILE A 208 -8.80 8.92 -1.91
N ASP A 209 -8.58 7.69 -2.37
CA ASP A 209 -9.51 6.57 -2.20
C ASP A 209 -9.31 5.79 -0.87
N GLY A 210 -8.32 6.16 -0.08
CA GLY A 210 -8.00 5.52 1.18
C GLY A 210 -6.59 5.84 1.67
N VAL A 211 -6.09 5.08 2.63
CA VAL A 211 -4.80 5.33 3.27
C VAL A 211 -3.96 4.06 3.43
N LEU A 212 -2.64 4.18 3.34
CA LEU A 212 -1.67 3.15 3.69
C LEU A 212 -1.02 3.53 5.01
N VAL A 213 -1.37 2.81 6.09
CA VAL A 213 -1.04 3.18 7.46
C VAL A 213 0.24 2.48 7.93
N GLY A 214 1.25 3.26 8.34
CA GLY A 214 2.49 2.74 8.91
C GLY A 214 2.39 2.50 10.43
N GLY A 215 3.20 3.20 11.23
CA GLY A 215 3.37 2.97 12.66
C GLY A 215 2.09 3.00 13.52
N ALA A 216 1.07 3.74 13.10
CA ALA A 216 -0.22 3.79 13.81
C ALA A 216 -0.96 2.43 13.77
N SER A 217 -0.72 1.59 12.74
CA SER A 217 -1.31 0.25 12.63
C SER A 217 -0.80 -0.76 13.66
N LEU A 218 0.28 -0.44 14.38
CA LEU A 218 0.83 -1.30 15.45
C LEU A 218 -0.01 -1.29 16.74
N LYS A 219 -1.02 -0.44 16.81
CA LYS A 219 -1.95 -0.34 17.95
C LYS A 219 -3.35 -0.59 17.47
N ALA A 220 -3.97 -1.71 17.89
CA ALA A 220 -5.29 -2.12 17.43
C ALA A 220 -6.34 -1.01 17.62
N ASP A 221 -6.39 -0.38 18.80
CA ASP A 221 -7.37 0.68 19.08
C ASP A 221 -7.20 1.90 18.17
N GLU A 222 -5.95 2.29 17.89
CA GLU A 222 -5.66 3.41 16.97
C GLU A 222 -6.04 3.05 15.53
N PHE A 223 -5.73 1.81 15.08
CA PHE A 223 -6.08 1.38 13.74
C PHE A 223 -7.60 1.26 13.57
N LYS A 224 -8.33 0.69 14.54
CA LYS A 224 -9.81 0.69 14.55
C LYS A 224 -10.38 2.10 14.52
N ALA A 225 -9.79 3.03 15.26
CA ALA A 225 -10.20 4.43 15.22
C ALA A 225 -9.95 5.06 13.84
N ILE A 226 -8.82 4.75 13.18
CA ILE A 226 -8.54 5.19 11.81
C ILE A 226 -9.62 4.65 10.85
N VAL A 227 -9.96 3.35 10.92
CA VAL A 227 -11.01 2.75 10.08
C VAL A 227 -12.34 3.46 10.29
N ARG A 228 -12.77 3.63 11.54
CA ARG A 228 -14.04 4.32 11.87
C ARG A 228 -14.08 5.75 11.34
N GLU A 229 -13.02 6.54 11.55
CA GLU A 229 -12.98 7.93 11.07
C GLU A 229 -12.89 8.00 9.54
N ALA A 230 -12.33 6.98 8.86
CA ALA A 230 -12.29 6.89 7.41
C ALA A 230 -13.67 6.60 6.78
N THR A 231 -14.60 5.97 7.51
CA THR A 231 -15.97 5.70 7.03
C THR A 231 -16.91 6.90 7.12
N HIS A 232 -16.51 7.94 7.83
CA HIS A 232 -17.32 9.15 8.08
C HIS A 232 -16.84 10.40 7.34
N GLY A 233 -15.78 10.28 6.50
CA GLY A 233 -15.17 11.35 5.74
C GLY A 233 -15.79 11.66 4.37
#